data_cbf4a9e01bd7b830a33c920a8733c141
#
_entry.id   cbf4a9e01bd7b830a33c920a8733c141
#
_cell.length_a   1.000
_cell.length_b   1.000
_cell.length_c   1.000
_cell.angle_alpha   90.00
_cell.angle_beta   90.00
_cell.angle_gamma   90.00
#
_symmetry.space_group_name_H-M   'P 1'
#
loop_
_entity.id
_entity.type
_entity.pdbx_description
1 polymer ?
#
loop_
_entity_poly.entity_id
_entity_poly.type
_entity_poly.pdbx_seq_one_letter_code
_entity_poly.pdbx_strand_id
1 'polypeptide(L)'
;MNTHSDFARRHIGPQGEERREMLDSLGYQTLDELIADIVPADIRMQDPLDLPVAKSETEALEELRSILRKNKLLKTFIGQGYYGTITPVSYTH
;
A
#
# COMPACT_ATOMS: atom_id res chain seq x y z
N MET A 1 7.49 13.07 -16.03
CA MET A 1 6.08 12.88 -15.62
C MET A 1 6.06 12.50 -14.15
N ASN A 2 5.44 13.30 -13.34
CA ASN A 2 5.31 13.02 -11.90
C ASN A 2 4.32 11.88 -11.70
N THR A 3 4.84 10.68 -11.53
CA THR A 3 4.08 9.47 -11.25
C THR A 3 3.75 9.32 -9.76
N HIS A 4 3.53 10.42 -9.06
CA HIS A 4 2.89 10.32 -7.76
C HIS A 4 1.42 10.00 -8.03
N SER A 5 1.07 8.75 -7.83
CA SER A 5 -0.31 8.32 -7.95
C SER A 5 -1.19 9.20 -7.06
N ASP A 6 -2.40 9.49 -7.49
CA ASP A 6 -3.39 10.18 -6.66
C ASP A 6 -3.57 9.53 -5.29
N PHE A 7 -3.38 8.22 -5.22
CA PHE A 7 -3.37 7.46 -3.97
C PHE A 7 -2.30 7.96 -2.99
N ALA A 8 -1.04 8.14 -3.44
CA ALA A 8 0.05 8.62 -2.59
C ALA A 8 -0.25 10.01 -2.02
N ARG A 9 -0.78 10.93 -2.83
CA ARG A 9 -1.17 12.27 -2.38
C ARG A 9 -2.25 12.26 -1.30
N ARG A 10 -3.18 11.31 -1.36
CA ARG A 10 -4.29 11.20 -0.40
C ARG A 10 -3.93 10.46 0.88
N HIS A 11 -2.94 9.56 0.84
CA HIS A 11 -2.68 8.61 1.92
C HIS A 11 -1.30 8.73 2.57
N ILE A 12 -0.32 9.31 1.88
CA ILE A 12 0.99 9.58 2.47
C ILE A 12 0.95 10.97 3.10
N GLY A 13 1.49 11.07 4.31
CA GLY A 13 1.49 12.29 5.10
C GLY A 13 2.30 13.45 4.49
N PRO A 14 2.92 14.30 5.30
CA PRO A 14 3.59 15.52 4.84
C PRO A 14 4.59 15.26 3.73
N GLN A 15 4.56 16.08 2.69
CA GLN A 15 5.44 15.98 1.52
C GLN A 15 5.99 17.37 1.15
N GLY A 16 7.06 17.39 0.37
CA GLY A 16 7.61 18.63 -0.16
C GLY A 16 7.96 19.64 0.93
N GLU A 17 7.38 20.80 0.88
CA GLU A 17 7.64 21.91 1.79
C GLU A 17 7.23 21.60 3.23
N GLU A 18 6.07 20.99 3.44
CA GLU A 18 5.62 20.61 4.78
C GLU A 18 6.61 19.67 5.48
N ARG A 19 7.14 18.69 4.75
CA ARG A 19 8.18 17.80 5.27
C ARG A 19 9.46 18.56 5.61
N ARG A 20 9.84 19.55 4.80
CA ARG A 20 11.01 20.38 5.05
C ARG A 20 10.83 21.19 6.33
N GLU A 21 9.69 21.85 6.51
CA GLU A 21 9.38 22.61 7.72
C GLU A 21 9.44 21.74 8.98
N MET A 22 8.92 20.52 8.91
CA MET A 22 8.99 19.56 10.01
C MET A 22 10.43 19.16 10.33
N LEU A 23 11.24 18.87 9.33
CA LEU A 23 12.65 18.53 9.50
C LEU A 23 13.45 19.70 10.09
N ASP A 24 13.22 20.90 9.58
CA ASP A 24 13.85 22.12 10.08
C ASP A 24 13.52 22.37 11.54
N SER A 25 12.28 22.13 11.96
CA SER A 25 11.87 22.26 13.37
C SER A 25 12.57 21.28 14.30
N LEU A 26 13.02 20.13 13.77
CA LEU A 26 13.78 19.11 14.49
C LEU A 26 15.31 19.29 14.37
N GLY A 27 15.77 20.23 13.53
CA GLY A 27 17.18 20.51 13.32
C GLY A 27 17.86 19.59 12.29
N TYR A 28 17.11 18.94 11.41
CA TYR A 28 17.63 18.09 10.34
C TYR A 28 17.38 18.72 8.97
N GLN A 29 18.31 18.50 8.04
CA GLN A 29 18.16 18.97 6.67
C GLN A 29 17.45 17.94 5.79
N THR A 30 17.65 16.66 6.05
CA THR A 30 17.08 15.55 5.28
C THR A 30 16.45 14.49 6.17
N LEU A 31 15.53 13.74 5.58
CA LEU A 31 14.91 12.60 6.26
C LEU A 31 15.95 11.50 6.56
N ASP A 32 16.94 11.33 5.69
CA ASP A 32 18.00 10.33 5.87
C ASP A 32 18.89 10.66 7.08
N GLU A 33 19.18 11.94 7.33
CA GLU A 33 19.89 12.38 8.55
C GLU A 33 19.08 12.04 9.81
N LEU A 34 17.78 12.34 9.80
CA LEU A 34 16.89 12.00 10.91
C LEU A 34 16.87 10.49 11.17
N ILE A 35 16.73 9.68 10.12
CA ILE A 35 16.72 8.22 10.22
C ILE A 35 18.07 7.71 10.75
N ALA A 36 19.19 8.26 10.28
CA ALA A 36 20.52 7.87 10.72
C ALA A 36 20.77 8.14 12.20
N ASP A 37 20.16 9.18 12.74
CA ASP A 37 20.30 9.55 14.15
C ASP A 37 19.37 8.72 15.06
N ILE A 38 18.17 8.37 14.59
CA ILE A 38 17.15 7.70 15.41
C ILE A 38 17.26 6.17 15.34
N VAL A 39 17.55 5.62 14.15
CA VAL A 39 17.56 4.17 13.93
C VAL A 39 18.96 3.62 14.19
N PRO A 40 19.13 2.70 15.18
CA PRO A 40 20.41 2.05 15.42
C PRO A 40 20.98 1.40 14.16
N ALA A 41 22.30 1.54 13.97
CA ALA A 41 22.96 1.10 12.74
C ALA A 41 22.87 -0.42 12.48
N ASP A 42 22.77 -1.20 13.55
CA ASP A 42 22.68 -2.66 13.50
C ASP A 42 21.33 -3.19 13.02
N ILE A 43 20.28 -2.38 13.13
CA ILE A 43 18.92 -2.74 12.63
C ILE A 43 18.50 -1.95 11.40
N ARG A 44 19.31 -0.96 10.98
CA ARG A 44 19.00 -0.14 9.81
C ARG A 44 19.24 -0.94 8.53
N MET A 45 18.20 -1.03 7.71
CA MET A 45 18.31 -1.58 6.37
C MET A 45 19.18 -0.68 5.49
N GLN A 46 20.23 -1.25 4.88
CA GLN A 46 21.17 -0.48 4.07
C GLN A 46 20.64 -0.26 2.64
N ASP A 47 19.99 -1.25 2.09
CA ASP A 47 19.44 -1.20 0.76
C ASP A 47 17.93 -0.90 0.79
N PRO A 48 17.41 -0.17 -0.21
CA PRO A 48 15.98 0.02 -0.36
C PRO A 48 15.27 -1.33 -0.62
N LEU A 49 13.97 -1.37 -0.35
CA LEU A 49 13.16 -2.53 -0.66
C LEU A 49 13.16 -2.79 -2.18
N ASP A 50 13.39 -4.04 -2.56
CA ASP A 50 13.27 -4.46 -3.97
C ASP A 50 11.79 -4.61 -4.33
N LEU A 51 11.21 -3.51 -4.79
CA LEU A 51 9.82 -3.42 -5.16
C LEU A 51 9.68 -3.15 -6.66
N PRO A 52 8.64 -3.70 -7.32
CA PRO A 52 8.33 -3.35 -8.69
C PRO A 52 7.96 -1.87 -8.83
N VAL A 53 7.95 -1.39 -10.05
CA VAL A 53 7.52 -0.01 -10.36
C VAL A 53 6.10 0.22 -9.87
N ALA A 54 5.87 1.39 -9.28
CA ALA A 54 4.56 1.80 -8.80
C ALA A 54 3.53 1.84 -9.95
N LYS A 55 2.31 1.38 -9.66
CA LYS A 55 1.17 1.40 -10.58
C LYS A 55 0.13 2.39 -10.10
N SER A 56 -0.61 2.94 -11.04
CA SER A 56 -1.83 3.70 -10.71
C SER A 56 -2.93 2.78 -10.19
N GLU A 57 -3.94 3.35 -9.55
CA GLU A 57 -5.11 2.58 -9.07
C GLU A 57 -5.79 1.82 -10.22
N THR A 58 -5.92 2.45 -11.37
CA THR A 58 -6.52 1.85 -12.57
C THR A 58 -5.70 0.66 -13.07
N GLU A 59 -4.39 0.83 -13.21
CA GLU A 59 -3.48 -0.24 -13.64
C GLU A 59 -3.49 -1.42 -12.67
N ALA A 60 -3.50 -1.15 -11.37
CA ALA A 60 -3.57 -2.19 -10.34
C ALA A 60 -4.89 -2.98 -10.41
N LEU A 61 -6.03 -2.30 -10.62
CA LEU A 61 -7.31 -2.95 -10.79
C LEU A 61 -7.40 -3.78 -12.08
N GLU A 62 -6.86 -3.28 -13.18
CA GLU A 62 -6.83 -4.00 -14.45
C GLU A 62 -5.98 -5.27 -14.34
N GLU A 63 -4.83 -5.18 -13.71
CA GLU A 63 -3.98 -6.34 -13.46
C GLU A 63 -4.67 -7.37 -12.57
N LEU A 64 -5.27 -6.93 -11.46
CA LEU A 64 -6.01 -7.81 -10.57
C LEU A 64 -7.16 -8.51 -11.30
N ARG A 65 -7.94 -7.79 -12.09
CA ARG A 65 -8.99 -8.38 -12.94
C ARG A 65 -8.44 -9.42 -13.90
N SER A 66 -7.29 -9.12 -14.54
CA SER A 66 -6.62 -10.05 -15.45
C SER A 66 -6.24 -11.36 -14.76
N ILE A 67 -5.72 -11.27 -13.54
CA ILE A 67 -5.37 -12.44 -12.72
C ILE A 67 -6.63 -13.21 -12.33
N LEU A 68 -7.65 -12.52 -11.84
CA LEU A 68 -8.90 -13.13 -11.38
C LEU A 68 -9.70 -13.82 -12.51
N ARG A 69 -9.60 -13.32 -13.75
CA ARG A 69 -10.24 -13.95 -14.91
C ARG A 69 -9.72 -15.36 -15.22
N LYS A 70 -8.56 -15.74 -14.69
CA LYS A 70 -8.03 -17.10 -14.80
C LYS A 70 -8.79 -18.10 -13.92
N ASN A 71 -9.54 -17.63 -12.93
CA ASN A 71 -10.40 -18.47 -12.11
C ASN A 71 -11.67 -18.84 -12.86
N LYS A 72 -12.14 -20.05 -12.64
CA LYS A 72 -13.44 -20.52 -13.13
C LYS A 72 -14.42 -20.57 -11.96
N LEU A 73 -15.46 -19.76 -12.03
CA LEU A 73 -16.55 -19.78 -11.06
C LEU A 73 -17.47 -20.97 -11.39
N LEU A 74 -17.31 -22.05 -10.67
CA LEU A 74 -18.10 -23.26 -10.79
C LEU A 74 -19.09 -23.33 -9.65
N LYS A 75 -20.25 -23.98 -9.90
CA LYS A 75 -21.18 -24.34 -8.83
C LYS A 75 -20.54 -25.40 -7.94
N THR A 76 -20.54 -25.15 -6.64
CA THR A 76 -20.04 -26.13 -5.67
C THR A 76 -21.17 -26.99 -5.12
N PHE A 77 -20.95 -28.31 -5.04
CA PHE A 77 -21.86 -29.27 -4.45
C PHE A 77 -21.20 -30.02 -3.26
N ILE A 78 -20.06 -29.55 -2.81
CA ILE A 78 -19.31 -30.23 -1.74
C ILE A 78 -20.03 -30.12 -0.39
N GLY A 79 -20.76 -29.04 -0.12
CA GLY A 79 -21.57 -28.88 1.09
C GLY A 79 -20.81 -28.75 2.40
N GLN A 80 -19.51 -28.47 2.36
CA GLN A 80 -18.65 -28.31 3.54
C GLN A 80 -18.38 -26.82 3.84
N GLY A 81 -19.43 -26.10 4.19
CA GLY A 81 -19.34 -24.68 4.51
C GLY A 81 -20.48 -23.89 3.91
N TYR A 82 -20.43 -22.58 4.14
CA TYR A 82 -21.47 -21.65 3.68
C TYR A 82 -21.13 -20.98 2.35
N TYR A 83 -20.22 -21.55 1.57
CA TYR A 83 -19.81 -21.03 0.27
C TYR A 83 -20.99 -20.96 -0.71
N GLY A 84 -21.16 -19.84 -1.35
CA GLY A 84 -22.23 -19.61 -2.30
C GLY A 84 -23.60 -19.37 -1.67
N THR A 85 -23.70 -19.27 -0.36
CA THR A 85 -24.94 -18.87 0.33
C THR A 85 -25.03 -17.34 0.44
N ILE A 86 -26.27 -16.85 0.48
CA ILE A 86 -26.55 -15.43 0.70
C ILE A 86 -26.85 -15.24 2.18
N THR A 87 -25.96 -14.53 2.88
CA THR A 87 -26.16 -14.19 4.29
C THR A 87 -26.95 -12.90 4.41
N PRO A 88 -28.10 -12.88 5.09
CA PRO A 88 -28.84 -11.64 5.32
C PRO A 88 -28.01 -10.64 6.12
N VAL A 89 -28.16 -9.35 5.81
CA VAL A 89 -27.44 -8.25 6.46
C VAL A 89 -27.62 -8.25 7.99
N SER A 90 -28.79 -8.69 8.47
CA SER A 90 -29.10 -8.80 9.91
C SER A 90 -28.18 -9.74 10.69
N TYR A 91 -27.47 -10.64 10.03
CA TYR A 91 -26.49 -11.54 10.66
C TYR A 91 -25.05 -11.03 10.64
N THR A 92 -24.79 -9.96 9.92
CA THR A 92 -23.45 -9.38 9.75
C THR A 92 -23.25 -8.05 10.49
N HIS A 93 -24.30 -7.49 11.00
CA HIS A 93 -24.30 -6.21 11.76
C HIS A 93 -24.82 -6.35 13.17
#